data_85e72db0844a2abb06c200e4f5420315
#
_entry.id   85e72db0844a2abb06c200e4f5420315
#
_cell.length_a   1.000
_cell.length_b   1.000
_cell.length_c   1.000
_cell.angle_alpha   90.00
_cell.angle_beta   90.00
_cell.angle_gamma   90.00
#
_symmetry.space_group_name_H-M   'P 1'
#
loop_
_entity.id
_entity.type
_entity.pdbx_description
1 polymer ?
#
loop_
_entity_poly.entity_id
_entity_poly.type
_entity_poly.pdbx_seq_one_letter_code
_entity_poly.pdbx_strand_id
1 'polypeptide(L)'
;MLFRSSRDGTDKTDGSCASRPSSTPDLPRSFSSCAAAAVAVAAGYYALRMFAITGFYHRYFSHRSFKTSRPAQFAFALLGASSAQRGPLWWAAHHRHHHRHSDTEHDVHSPRHHGFWWAHMGWITAPGNFPTDFEAVRDLAQYPELRFLDRFDVLVPLVLAIGLFVLGGWQMLVWGFFISTVVLFHCTCFINSLAHQLGTQRYETGDDSRN
;
A
#
# COMPACT_ATOMS: atom_id res chain seq x y z
N MET A 1 47.30 86.64 20.86
CA MET A 1 48.26 85.63 20.51
C MET A 1 47.48 84.39 20.06
N LEU A 2 47.33 84.26 18.81
CA LEU A 2 47.74 83.15 17.98
C LEU A 2 46.97 81.84 18.16
N PHE A 3 46.22 81.53 17.14
CA PHE A 3 46.24 80.44 16.16
C PHE A 3 45.39 79.22 16.54
N ARG A 4 44.59 78.52 15.79
CA ARG A 4 44.34 78.17 14.38
C ARG A 4 43.35 77.02 14.46
N SER A 5 42.23 77.09 13.78
CA SER A 5 41.88 76.48 12.50
C SER A 5 42.09 74.96 12.41
N SER A 6 41.00 74.23 12.17
CA SER A 6 40.72 73.23 11.12
C SER A 6 39.40 72.53 11.45
N ARG A 7 38.40 72.68 10.70
CA ARG A 7 37.86 72.01 9.52
C ARG A 7 37.85 70.51 9.59
N ASP A 8 36.68 70.04 9.46
CA ASP A 8 36.18 69.09 8.48
C ASP A 8 35.80 67.70 9.03
N GLY A 9 34.63 67.28 8.81
CA GLY A 9 34.14 65.93 9.06
C GLY A 9 32.65 65.82 8.72
N THR A 10 32.35 65.75 7.46
CA THR A 10 31.01 65.48 6.91
C THR A 10 30.43 64.20 7.52
N ASP A 11 29.39 64.38 8.30
CA ASP A 11 28.56 63.27 8.76
C ASP A 11 27.66 62.79 7.61
N LYS A 12 28.05 61.68 7.04
CA LYS A 12 27.23 60.90 6.14
C LYS A 12 26.30 60.03 6.97
N THR A 13 25.05 60.41 7.08
CA THR A 13 23.97 59.58 7.56
C THR A 13 23.77 58.45 6.53
N ASP A 14 24.46 57.34 6.76
CA ASP A 14 24.12 56.07 6.10
C ASP A 14 22.76 55.59 6.62
N GLY A 15 21.76 55.76 5.77
CA GLY A 15 20.45 55.15 5.92
C GLY A 15 20.54 53.64 5.80
N SER A 16 20.95 52.99 6.89
CA SER A 16 20.82 51.52 6.98
C SER A 16 19.34 51.17 7.04
N CYS A 17 18.80 50.83 5.88
CA CYS A 17 17.53 50.16 5.77
C CYS A 17 17.64 48.81 6.46
N ALA A 18 17.27 48.76 7.73
CA ALA A 18 17.09 47.51 8.46
C ALA A 18 15.99 46.70 7.75
N SER A 19 16.37 45.77 6.89
CA SER A 19 15.50 44.79 6.34
C SER A 19 14.86 44.01 7.50
N ARG A 20 13.53 44.15 7.67
CA ARG A 20 12.76 43.31 8.58
C ARG A 20 13.04 41.85 8.22
N PRO A 21 13.34 40.99 9.19
CA PRO A 21 13.41 39.55 8.91
C PRO A 21 12.01 39.13 8.47
N SER A 22 11.88 38.56 7.27
CA SER A 22 10.66 37.92 6.82
C SER A 22 10.34 36.79 7.79
N SER A 23 9.20 36.87 8.45
CA SER A 23 8.78 35.94 9.51
C SER A 23 8.20 34.63 9.00
N THR A 24 8.52 34.24 7.78
CA THR A 24 8.23 32.90 7.26
C THR A 24 9.55 32.13 7.24
N PRO A 25 9.69 31.07 8.04
CA PRO A 25 10.84 30.18 7.88
C PRO A 25 10.76 29.58 6.47
N ASP A 26 11.68 29.96 5.59
CA ASP A 26 11.87 29.27 4.33
C ASP A 26 12.19 27.82 4.65
N LEU A 27 11.20 26.93 4.48
CA LEU A 27 11.40 25.49 4.55
C LEU A 27 12.52 25.17 3.53
N PRO A 28 13.62 24.56 3.96
CA PRO A 28 14.74 24.34 3.05
C PRO A 28 14.23 23.54 1.84
N ARG A 29 14.59 24.00 0.64
CA ARG A 29 14.21 23.36 -0.65
C ARG A 29 14.48 21.86 -0.67
N SER A 30 15.47 21.40 0.08
CA SER A 30 15.78 19.98 0.31
C SER A 30 14.64 19.21 0.99
N PHE A 31 13.91 19.83 1.94
CA PHE A 31 12.81 19.16 2.63
C PHE A 31 11.60 18.96 1.70
N SER A 32 11.26 19.95 0.88
CA SER A 32 10.16 19.82 -0.09
C SER A 32 10.47 18.83 -1.21
N SER A 33 11.72 18.75 -1.68
CA SER A 33 12.13 17.76 -2.68
C SER A 33 12.12 16.33 -2.12
N CYS A 34 12.53 16.11 -0.87
CA CYS A 34 12.44 14.81 -0.21
C CYS A 34 10.98 14.39 0.01
N ALA A 35 10.09 15.30 0.35
CA ALA A 35 8.67 15.02 0.49
C ALA A 35 8.03 14.62 -0.85
N ALA A 36 8.32 15.35 -1.93
CA ALA A 36 7.82 15.02 -3.26
C ALA A 36 8.32 13.65 -3.74
N ALA A 37 9.60 13.33 -3.50
CA ALA A 37 10.16 12.01 -3.82
C ALA A 37 9.47 10.89 -3.03
N ALA A 38 9.21 11.09 -1.74
CA ALA A 38 8.52 10.10 -0.91
C ALA A 38 7.09 9.84 -1.37
N VAL A 39 6.35 10.90 -1.77
CA VAL A 39 5.00 10.76 -2.34
C VAL A 39 5.04 10.04 -3.69
N ALA A 40 5.99 10.35 -4.56
CA ALA A 40 6.15 9.68 -5.84
C ALA A 40 6.47 8.18 -5.65
N VAL A 41 7.34 7.84 -4.70
CA VAL A 41 7.63 6.45 -4.32
C VAL A 41 6.38 5.76 -3.77
N ALA A 42 5.61 6.43 -2.89
CA ALA A 42 4.37 5.89 -2.37
C ALA A 42 3.36 5.56 -3.48
N ALA A 43 3.17 6.48 -4.44
CA ALA A 43 2.28 6.28 -5.57
C ALA A 43 2.77 5.14 -6.49
N GLY A 44 4.08 5.08 -6.77
CA GLY A 44 4.69 4.01 -7.57
C GLY A 44 4.54 2.63 -6.93
N TYR A 45 4.83 2.51 -5.63
CA TYR A 45 4.63 1.26 -4.89
C TYR A 45 3.16 0.87 -4.76
N TYR A 46 2.27 1.85 -4.57
CA TYR A 46 0.83 1.59 -4.61
C TYR A 46 0.41 0.98 -5.95
N ALA A 47 0.76 1.64 -7.06
CA ALA A 47 0.38 1.19 -8.40
C ALA A 47 0.95 -0.20 -8.72
N LEU A 48 2.24 -0.44 -8.44
CA LEU A 48 2.89 -1.73 -8.67
C LEU A 48 2.23 -2.86 -7.88
N ARG A 49 1.95 -2.63 -6.59
CA ARG A 49 1.36 -3.64 -5.71
C ARG A 49 -0.13 -3.84 -5.96
N MET A 50 -0.87 -2.79 -6.34
CA MET A 50 -2.25 -2.94 -6.81
C MET A 50 -2.30 -3.80 -8.08
N PHE A 51 -1.38 -3.57 -9.03
CA PHE A 51 -1.25 -4.44 -10.20
C PHE A 51 -0.89 -5.87 -9.80
N ALA A 52 0.01 -6.07 -8.82
CA ALA A 52 0.37 -7.40 -8.34
C ALA A 52 -0.80 -8.15 -7.69
N ILE A 53 -1.64 -7.46 -6.91
CA ILE A 53 -2.86 -8.07 -6.36
C ILE A 53 -3.84 -8.41 -7.49
N THR A 54 -4.14 -7.48 -8.38
CA THR A 54 -5.16 -7.69 -9.42
C THR A 54 -4.69 -8.61 -10.55
N GLY A 55 -3.46 -8.46 -11.01
CA GLY A 55 -2.89 -9.26 -12.11
C GLY A 55 -2.38 -10.63 -11.66
N PHE A 56 -1.73 -10.68 -10.49
CA PHE A 56 -1.06 -11.92 -10.06
C PHE A 56 -1.87 -12.68 -9.02
N TYR A 57 -2.15 -12.12 -7.84
CA TYR A 57 -2.90 -12.83 -6.82
C TYR A 57 -4.31 -13.19 -7.31
N HIS A 58 -5.01 -12.24 -7.88
CA HIS A 58 -6.37 -12.46 -8.38
C HIS A 58 -6.38 -13.27 -9.68
N ARG A 59 -5.84 -12.74 -10.80
CA ARG A 59 -6.00 -13.38 -12.11
C ARG A 59 -5.13 -14.61 -12.31
N TYR A 60 -3.89 -14.61 -11.85
CA TYR A 60 -2.99 -15.74 -12.05
C TYR A 60 -3.19 -16.84 -11.00
N PHE A 61 -3.02 -16.54 -9.69
CA PHE A 61 -3.07 -17.55 -8.64
C PHE A 61 -4.49 -18.04 -8.37
N SER A 62 -5.49 -17.16 -8.34
CA SER A 62 -6.86 -17.57 -8.02
C SER A 62 -7.62 -18.07 -9.23
N HIS A 63 -7.68 -17.31 -10.31
CA HIS A 63 -8.49 -17.63 -11.50
C HIS A 63 -7.73 -18.43 -12.56
N ARG A 64 -6.39 -18.56 -12.50
CA ARG A 64 -5.58 -19.27 -13.48
C ARG A 64 -5.82 -18.80 -14.93
N SER A 65 -6.05 -17.53 -15.12
CA SER A 65 -6.44 -16.92 -16.38
C SER A 65 -5.36 -17.03 -17.47
N PHE A 66 -4.09 -17.27 -17.08
CA PHE A 66 -2.97 -17.46 -18.00
C PHE A 66 -1.92 -18.37 -17.38
N LYS A 67 -0.96 -18.82 -18.20
CA LYS A 67 0.16 -19.68 -17.79
C LYS A 67 1.46 -18.90 -17.84
N THR A 68 2.42 -19.28 -17.00
CA THR A 68 3.77 -18.71 -17.00
C THR A 68 4.82 -19.74 -16.60
N SER A 69 6.10 -19.36 -16.66
CA SER A 69 7.20 -20.18 -16.16
C SER A 69 7.25 -20.18 -14.63
N ARG A 70 7.86 -21.21 -14.04
CA ARG A 70 8.01 -21.30 -12.57
C ARG A 70 8.80 -20.14 -11.97
N PRO A 71 9.89 -19.62 -12.56
CA PRO A 71 10.56 -18.42 -12.06
C PRO A 71 9.66 -17.17 -12.08
N ALA A 72 8.89 -16.98 -13.16
CA ALA A 72 7.95 -15.86 -13.22
C ALA A 72 6.81 -16.02 -12.20
N GLN A 73 6.29 -17.23 -11.97
CA GLN A 73 5.35 -17.53 -10.90
C GLN A 73 5.88 -17.10 -9.53
N PHE A 74 7.14 -17.42 -9.25
CA PHE A 74 7.76 -17.00 -7.98
C PHE A 74 7.90 -15.49 -7.88
N ALA A 75 8.33 -14.80 -8.95
CA ALA A 75 8.38 -13.35 -9.00
C ALA A 75 7.01 -12.69 -8.77
N PHE A 76 5.94 -13.27 -9.35
CA PHE A 76 4.57 -12.81 -9.14
C PHE A 76 4.12 -13.01 -7.69
N ALA A 77 4.51 -14.13 -7.07
CA ALA A 77 4.22 -14.38 -5.66
C ALA A 77 4.93 -13.39 -4.73
N LEU A 78 6.21 -13.07 -5.00
CA LEU A 78 6.96 -12.05 -4.26
C LEU A 78 6.32 -10.66 -4.38
N LEU A 79 5.96 -10.26 -5.61
CA LEU A 79 5.32 -8.97 -5.83
C LEU A 79 3.95 -8.87 -5.12
N GLY A 80 3.15 -9.93 -5.18
CA GLY A 80 1.89 -9.99 -4.44
C GLY A 80 2.09 -9.96 -2.92
N ALA A 81 3.02 -10.75 -2.39
CA ALA A 81 3.35 -10.78 -0.96
C ALA A 81 3.83 -9.42 -0.43
N SER A 82 4.49 -8.60 -1.27
CA SER A 82 4.90 -7.24 -0.91
C SER A 82 3.74 -6.33 -0.51
N SER A 83 2.51 -6.69 -0.86
CA SER A 83 1.28 -5.94 -0.55
C SER A 83 0.81 -6.12 0.89
N ALA A 84 1.48 -6.97 1.69
CA ALA A 84 1.13 -7.26 3.08
C ALA A 84 -0.32 -7.78 3.26
N GLN A 85 -0.81 -8.56 2.29
CA GLN A 85 -2.14 -9.17 2.29
C GLN A 85 -2.06 -10.70 2.36
N ARG A 86 -1.22 -11.23 3.25
CA ARG A 86 -0.96 -12.65 3.44
C ARG A 86 -0.19 -13.30 2.30
N GLY A 87 -0.04 -14.63 2.36
CA GLY A 87 0.68 -15.41 1.36
C GLY A 87 -0.13 -15.70 0.09
N PRO A 88 0.55 -16.13 -0.99
CA PRO A 88 -0.10 -16.38 -2.27
C PRO A 88 -1.11 -17.54 -2.25
N LEU A 89 -0.86 -18.57 -1.43
CA LEU A 89 -1.75 -19.73 -1.32
C LEU A 89 -2.96 -19.40 -0.47
N TRP A 90 -2.76 -18.71 0.65
CA TRP A 90 -3.84 -18.23 1.50
C TRP A 90 -4.81 -17.33 0.72
N TRP A 91 -4.26 -16.36 0.01
CA TRP A 91 -5.06 -15.41 -0.78
C TRP A 91 -5.87 -16.13 -1.87
N ALA A 92 -5.22 -17.04 -2.61
CA ALA A 92 -5.88 -17.80 -3.66
C ALA A 92 -6.97 -18.74 -3.11
N ALA A 93 -6.72 -19.40 -1.96
CA ALA A 93 -7.69 -20.28 -1.32
C ALA A 93 -8.96 -19.54 -0.90
N HIS A 94 -8.80 -18.42 -0.17
CA HIS A 94 -9.92 -17.58 0.26
C HIS A 94 -10.69 -16.98 -0.91
N HIS A 95 -9.99 -16.51 -1.95
CA HIS A 95 -10.63 -15.94 -3.11
C HIS A 95 -11.42 -16.97 -3.92
N ARG A 96 -10.88 -18.19 -4.09
CA ARG A 96 -11.61 -19.31 -4.72
C ARG A 96 -12.82 -19.75 -3.88
N HIS A 97 -12.69 -19.71 -2.56
CA HIS A 97 -13.79 -20.00 -1.65
C HIS A 97 -14.91 -18.95 -1.79
N HIS A 98 -14.55 -17.67 -1.77
CA HIS A 98 -15.49 -16.57 -1.99
C HIS A 98 -16.26 -16.73 -3.30
N HIS A 99 -15.58 -16.96 -4.43
CA HIS A 99 -16.28 -17.15 -5.71
C HIS A 99 -17.22 -18.35 -5.76
N ARG A 100 -16.97 -19.38 -4.97
CA ARG A 100 -17.89 -20.54 -4.88
C ARG A 100 -19.09 -20.29 -3.98
N HIS A 101 -18.98 -19.39 -3.03
CA HIS A 101 -19.95 -19.18 -1.96
C HIS A 101 -20.37 -17.71 -1.80
N SER A 102 -20.11 -16.88 -2.81
CA SER A 102 -20.35 -15.43 -2.73
C SER A 102 -21.73 -15.11 -2.19
N ASP A 103 -21.76 -14.31 -1.12
CA ASP A 103 -22.95 -13.84 -0.41
C ASP A 103 -23.86 -14.94 0.15
N THR A 104 -23.38 -16.18 0.30
CA THR A 104 -24.03 -17.23 1.07
C THR A 104 -23.56 -17.22 2.53
N GLU A 105 -24.19 -18.05 3.38
CA GLU A 105 -23.79 -18.24 4.79
C GLU A 105 -22.36 -18.78 4.95
N HIS A 106 -21.80 -19.39 3.91
CA HIS A 106 -20.44 -19.92 3.91
C HIS A 106 -19.39 -18.91 3.46
N ASP A 107 -19.79 -17.74 2.98
CA ASP A 107 -18.88 -16.67 2.59
C ASP A 107 -18.34 -15.95 3.83
N VAL A 108 -17.08 -16.16 4.12
CA VAL A 108 -16.41 -15.63 5.33
C VAL A 108 -16.38 -14.11 5.43
N HIS A 109 -16.60 -13.41 4.33
CA HIS A 109 -16.55 -11.94 4.30
C HIS A 109 -17.76 -11.28 3.61
N SER A 110 -18.87 -12.00 3.45
CA SER A 110 -20.09 -11.39 2.92
C SER A 110 -20.62 -10.27 3.82
N PRO A 111 -20.78 -9.04 3.32
CA PRO A 111 -21.40 -7.96 4.08
C PRO A 111 -22.90 -8.20 4.34
N ARG A 112 -23.57 -9.04 3.54
CA ARG A 112 -24.98 -9.46 3.73
C ARG A 112 -25.18 -10.18 5.06
N HIS A 113 -24.25 -11.10 5.41
CA HIS A 113 -24.37 -11.97 6.58
C HIS A 113 -23.64 -11.43 7.81
N HIS A 114 -22.53 -10.71 7.61
CA HIS A 114 -21.62 -10.32 8.69
C HIS A 114 -21.52 -8.81 8.89
N GLY A 115 -22.11 -8.01 8.01
CA GLY A 115 -22.05 -6.55 8.05
C GLY A 115 -20.77 -5.96 7.44
N PHE A 116 -20.84 -4.62 7.21
CA PHE A 116 -19.80 -3.89 6.49
C PHE A 116 -18.40 -4.01 7.11
N TRP A 117 -18.26 -3.74 8.40
CA TRP A 117 -16.94 -3.70 9.04
C TRP A 117 -16.27 -5.05 9.11
N TRP A 118 -17.05 -6.11 9.26
CA TRP A 118 -16.53 -7.46 9.18
C TRP A 118 -16.03 -7.78 7.77
N ALA A 119 -16.84 -7.55 6.76
CA ALA A 119 -16.48 -7.78 5.36
C ALA A 119 -15.29 -6.93 4.92
N HIS A 120 -15.20 -5.68 5.42
CA HIS A 120 -14.11 -4.77 5.09
C HIS A 120 -12.77 -5.22 5.65
N MET A 121 -12.69 -5.51 6.96
CA MET A 121 -11.42 -5.84 7.60
C MET A 121 -11.51 -6.84 8.75
N GLY A 122 -12.66 -7.06 9.35
CA GLY A 122 -12.79 -7.96 10.50
C GLY A 122 -12.40 -9.40 10.18
N TRP A 123 -12.84 -9.90 9.04
CA TRP A 123 -12.62 -11.28 8.64
C TRP A 123 -11.14 -11.66 8.49
N ILE A 124 -10.30 -10.76 7.96
CA ILE A 124 -8.86 -11.01 7.74
C ILE A 124 -8.07 -11.05 9.06
N THR A 125 -8.61 -10.46 10.11
CA THR A 125 -8.01 -10.43 11.46
C THR A 125 -8.53 -11.55 12.37
N ALA A 126 -9.55 -12.27 11.93
CA ALA A 126 -10.13 -13.37 12.72
C ALA A 126 -9.23 -14.61 12.70
N PRO A 127 -8.84 -15.16 13.86
CA PRO A 127 -7.92 -16.31 13.92
C PRO A 127 -8.40 -17.54 13.14
N GLY A 128 -9.72 -17.76 13.06
CA GLY A 128 -10.32 -18.85 12.29
C GLY A 128 -10.03 -18.79 10.80
N ASN A 129 -9.73 -17.60 10.26
CA ASN A 129 -9.43 -17.40 8.85
C ASN A 129 -7.91 -17.35 8.55
N PHE A 130 -7.04 -17.59 9.56
CA PHE A 130 -5.60 -17.59 9.35
C PHE A 130 -5.05 -18.83 8.63
N PRO A 131 -5.58 -20.04 8.87
CA PRO A 131 -5.08 -21.23 8.17
C PRO A 131 -5.34 -21.15 6.66
N THR A 132 -4.35 -21.62 5.89
CA THR A 132 -4.48 -21.79 4.44
C THR A 132 -5.17 -23.12 4.14
N ASP A 133 -6.26 -23.10 3.40
CA ASP A 133 -6.87 -24.31 2.85
C ASP A 133 -6.05 -24.80 1.66
N PHE A 134 -5.09 -25.70 1.92
CA PHE A 134 -4.23 -26.28 0.90
C PHE A 134 -4.99 -27.19 -0.08
N GLU A 135 -6.14 -27.72 0.30
CA GLU A 135 -6.97 -28.54 -0.58
C GLU A 135 -7.60 -27.70 -1.71
N ALA A 136 -8.05 -26.49 -1.39
CA ALA A 136 -8.59 -25.55 -2.38
C ALA A 136 -7.54 -25.08 -3.41
N VAL A 137 -6.25 -25.23 -3.08
CA VAL A 137 -5.11 -24.76 -3.91
C VAL A 137 -4.06 -25.85 -4.13
N ARG A 138 -4.43 -27.13 -4.20
CA ARG A 138 -3.52 -28.26 -4.43
C ARG A 138 -2.59 -28.07 -5.62
N ASP A 139 -3.11 -27.47 -6.68
CA ASP A 139 -2.39 -27.13 -7.90
C ASP A 139 -1.22 -26.16 -7.68
N LEU A 140 -1.31 -25.29 -6.68
CA LEU A 140 -0.27 -24.33 -6.31
C LEU A 140 0.56 -24.83 -5.11
N ALA A 141 -0.04 -25.58 -4.22
CA ALA A 141 0.60 -26.11 -3.01
C ALA A 141 1.70 -27.14 -3.28
N GLN A 142 1.80 -27.68 -4.51
CA GLN A 142 2.91 -28.54 -4.93
C GLN A 142 4.25 -27.79 -5.05
N TYR A 143 4.25 -26.44 -5.11
CA TYR A 143 5.45 -25.62 -5.24
C TYR A 143 6.00 -25.23 -3.87
N PRO A 144 7.17 -25.73 -3.45
CA PRO A 144 7.71 -25.46 -2.11
C PRO A 144 8.01 -23.99 -1.87
N GLU A 145 8.40 -23.23 -2.89
CA GLU A 145 8.64 -21.78 -2.79
C GLU A 145 7.38 -20.99 -2.51
N LEU A 146 6.21 -21.42 -3.02
CA LEU A 146 4.93 -20.78 -2.71
C LEU A 146 4.50 -21.09 -1.28
N ARG A 147 4.71 -22.35 -0.83
CA ARG A 147 4.47 -22.74 0.56
C ARG A 147 5.37 -21.97 1.53
N PHE A 148 6.62 -21.74 1.15
CA PHE A 148 7.54 -20.92 1.94
C PHE A 148 7.04 -19.48 2.09
N LEU A 149 6.65 -18.82 1.00
CA LEU A 149 6.10 -17.47 1.03
C LEU A 149 4.77 -17.38 1.78
N ASP A 150 3.98 -18.44 1.74
CA ASP A 150 2.71 -18.52 2.46
C ASP A 150 2.93 -18.66 3.97
N ARG A 151 3.88 -19.53 4.37
CA ARG A 151 4.23 -19.74 5.78
C ARG A 151 4.88 -18.50 6.40
N PHE A 152 5.70 -17.79 5.64
CA PHE A 152 6.46 -16.62 6.10
C PHE A 152 5.96 -15.34 5.41
N ASP A 153 4.66 -15.15 5.39
CA ASP A 153 3.96 -14.08 4.67
C ASP A 153 4.38 -12.66 5.08
N VAL A 154 4.93 -12.51 6.30
CA VAL A 154 5.47 -11.24 6.82
C VAL A 154 6.88 -10.93 6.28
N LEU A 155 7.60 -11.93 5.76
CA LEU A 155 9.01 -11.77 5.39
C LEU A 155 9.21 -10.74 4.27
N VAL A 156 8.43 -10.86 3.19
CA VAL A 156 8.57 -9.96 2.04
C VAL A 156 8.20 -8.52 2.39
N PRO A 157 7.07 -8.23 3.06
CA PRO A 157 6.76 -6.90 3.55
C PRO A 157 7.84 -6.33 4.48
N LEU A 158 8.38 -7.15 5.38
CA LEU A 158 9.42 -6.74 6.32
C LEU A 158 10.72 -6.33 5.58
N VAL A 159 11.17 -7.15 4.62
CA VAL A 159 12.36 -6.84 3.81
C VAL A 159 12.15 -5.55 3.02
N LEU A 160 10.95 -5.34 2.45
CA LEU A 160 10.61 -4.10 1.75
C LEU A 160 10.64 -2.89 2.70
N ALA A 161 10.06 -3.00 3.89
CA ALA A 161 10.05 -1.94 4.89
C ALA A 161 11.46 -1.55 5.34
N ILE A 162 12.30 -2.55 5.64
CA ILE A 162 13.71 -2.35 6.01
C ILE A 162 14.48 -1.70 4.85
N GLY A 163 14.30 -2.19 3.62
CA GLY A 163 14.95 -1.63 2.44
C GLY A 163 14.60 -0.15 2.23
N LEU A 164 13.33 0.21 2.33
CA LEU A 164 12.89 1.60 2.22
C LEU A 164 13.44 2.48 3.36
N PHE A 165 13.50 1.95 4.57
CA PHE A 165 14.10 2.66 5.70
C PHE A 165 15.60 2.91 5.50
N VAL A 166 16.34 1.91 5.04
CA VAL A 166 17.79 2.02 4.78
C VAL A 166 18.08 3.01 3.64
N LEU A 167 17.25 3.01 2.59
CA LEU A 167 17.43 3.87 1.42
C LEU A 167 17.02 5.33 1.64
N GLY A 168 16.07 5.62 2.50
CA GLY A 168 15.53 6.97 2.63
C GLY A 168 14.95 7.29 4.01
N GLY A 169 15.33 6.55 5.05
CA GLY A 169 14.98 6.81 6.44
C GLY A 169 13.46 6.73 6.71
N TRP A 170 13.05 7.39 7.77
CA TRP A 170 11.66 7.40 8.23
C TRP A 170 10.67 7.88 7.17
N GLN A 171 11.07 8.83 6.34
CA GLN A 171 10.19 9.38 5.32
C GLN A 171 9.82 8.33 4.27
N MET A 172 10.79 7.57 3.76
CA MET A 172 10.54 6.49 2.82
C MET A 172 9.79 5.32 3.47
N LEU A 173 10.09 5.00 4.72
CA LEU A 173 9.34 3.98 5.46
C LEU A 173 7.86 4.37 5.63
N VAL A 174 7.59 5.60 6.09
CA VAL A 174 6.22 6.05 6.35
C VAL A 174 5.41 6.16 5.04
N TRP A 175 5.91 6.89 4.06
CA TRP A 175 5.19 7.12 2.82
C TRP A 175 5.25 5.91 1.87
N GLY A 176 6.47 5.42 1.60
CA GLY A 176 6.70 4.33 0.65
C GLY A 176 6.14 3.00 1.12
N PHE A 177 6.17 2.71 2.43
CA PHE A 177 5.64 1.45 2.96
C PHE A 177 4.28 1.63 3.66
N PHE A 178 4.20 2.32 4.80
CA PHE A 178 2.98 2.31 5.61
C PHE A 178 1.81 2.96 4.90
N ILE A 179 1.93 4.21 4.44
CA ILE A 179 0.81 4.92 3.81
C ILE A 179 0.36 4.20 2.54
N SER A 180 1.30 3.83 1.66
CA SER A 180 0.95 3.14 0.43
C SER A 180 0.34 1.76 0.67
N THR A 181 0.73 1.05 1.76
CA THR A 181 0.15 -0.25 2.15
C THR A 181 -1.26 -0.09 2.71
N VAL A 182 -1.47 0.90 3.59
CA VAL A 182 -2.80 1.16 4.17
C VAL A 182 -3.80 1.55 3.08
N VAL A 183 -3.41 2.45 2.17
CA VAL A 183 -4.28 2.83 1.03
C VAL A 183 -4.59 1.63 0.16
N LEU A 184 -3.57 0.83 -0.20
CA LEU A 184 -3.76 -0.38 -0.98
C LEU A 184 -4.71 -1.37 -0.31
N PHE A 185 -4.53 -1.62 0.99
CA PHE A 185 -5.34 -2.52 1.78
C PHE A 185 -6.81 -2.10 1.75
N HIS A 186 -7.11 -0.86 2.06
CA HIS A 186 -8.48 -0.37 2.04
C HIS A 186 -9.10 -0.39 0.63
N CYS A 187 -8.34 -0.04 -0.41
CA CYS A 187 -8.83 -0.16 -1.80
C CYS A 187 -9.20 -1.61 -2.16
N THR A 188 -8.43 -2.59 -1.71
CA THR A 188 -8.76 -4.02 -1.89
C THR A 188 -9.99 -4.42 -1.06
N CYS A 189 -10.07 -3.98 0.20
CA CYS A 189 -11.19 -4.29 1.09
C CYS A 189 -12.52 -3.67 0.62
N PHE A 190 -12.49 -2.55 -0.11
CA PHE A 190 -13.69 -1.97 -0.69
C PHE A 190 -14.37 -2.89 -1.71
N ILE A 191 -13.63 -3.75 -2.41
CA ILE A 191 -14.21 -4.76 -3.28
C ILE A 191 -15.07 -5.74 -2.47
N ASN A 192 -14.62 -6.16 -1.29
CA ASN A 192 -15.35 -7.09 -0.43
C ASN A 192 -16.56 -6.44 0.27
N SER A 193 -16.53 -5.12 0.49
CA SER A 193 -17.54 -4.42 1.29
C SER A 193 -18.42 -3.50 0.46
N LEU A 194 -17.89 -2.43 -0.13
CA LEU A 194 -18.67 -1.44 -0.87
C LEU A 194 -19.23 -1.99 -2.18
N ALA A 195 -18.45 -2.79 -2.91
CA ALA A 195 -18.90 -3.33 -4.19
C ALA A 195 -20.02 -4.38 -4.06
N HIS A 196 -20.34 -4.84 -2.84
CA HIS A 196 -21.52 -5.67 -2.56
C HIS A 196 -22.70 -4.88 -1.98
N GLN A 197 -22.56 -3.56 -1.74
CA GLN A 197 -23.61 -2.73 -1.13
C GLN A 197 -24.00 -1.52 -1.98
N LEU A 198 -23.02 -0.92 -2.66
CA LEU A 198 -23.20 0.32 -3.43
C LEU A 198 -22.97 0.07 -4.92
N GLY A 199 -23.80 0.71 -5.74
CA GLY A 199 -23.72 0.60 -7.20
C GLY A 199 -24.94 -0.05 -7.82
N THR A 200 -24.86 -0.34 -9.12
CA THR A 200 -25.94 -1.00 -9.87
C THR A 200 -25.60 -2.46 -10.12
N GLN A 201 -26.55 -3.34 -9.82
CA GLN A 201 -26.44 -4.74 -10.20
C GLN A 201 -26.87 -4.88 -11.66
N ARG A 202 -25.91 -5.23 -12.52
CA ARG A 202 -26.14 -5.28 -13.97
C ARG A 202 -26.76 -6.59 -14.46
N TYR A 203 -26.49 -7.65 -13.73
CA TYR A 203 -26.94 -9.00 -14.06
C TYR A 203 -27.65 -9.63 -12.85
N GLU A 204 -28.65 -10.45 -13.10
CA GLU A 204 -29.27 -11.25 -12.05
C GLU A 204 -28.37 -12.44 -11.72
N THR A 205 -27.43 -12.20 -10.81
CA THR A 205 -26.56 -13.21 -10.22
C THR A 205 -27.04 -13.54 -8.81
N GLY A 206 -26.66 -14.69 -8.28
CA GLY A 206 -27.04 -15.09 -6.91
C GLY A 206 -26.34 -14.28 -5.81
N ASP A 207 -25.38 -13.41 -6.18
CA ASP A 207 -24.61 -12.55 -5.31
C ASP A 207 -25.03 -11.08 -5.38
N ASP A 208 -24.54 -10.25 -4.47
CA ASP A 208 -24.83 -8.81 -4.38
C ASP A 208 -23.77 -7.94 -5.09
N SER A 209 -22.90 -8.52 -5.91
CA SER A 209 -21.85 -7.79 -6.62
C SER A 209 -22.40 -6.66 -7.49
N ARG A 210 -21.84 -5.47 -7.36
CA ARG A 210 -22.30 -4.22 -8.01
C ARG A 210 -21.13 -3.49 -8.67
N ASN A 211 -21.48 -2.66 -9.65
CA ASN A 211 -20.53 -1.80 -10.38
C ASN A 211 -20.66 -0.35 -9.93
#